data_20be05602e6afe47396973ef75ca43e0
#
_entry.id   20be05602e6afe47396973ef75ca43e0
#
_cell.length_a   1.000
_cell.length_b   1.000
_cell.length_c   1.000
_cell.angle_alpha   90.00
_cell.angle_beta   90.00
_cell.angle_gamma   90.00
#
_symmetry.space_group_name_H-M   'P 1'
#
loop_
_entity.id
_entity.type
_entity.pdbx_description
1 polymer ?
#
loop_
_entity_poly.entity_id
_entity_poly.type
_entity_poly.pdbx_seq_one_letter_code
_entity_poly.pdbx_strand_id
1 'polypeptide(L)'
;MEFVRKKLEPHGFSWDFPMAVARRFSIVNSKIVYKKDLVAEYSDYYKRISKANEKKFLALLQKFYADSRFQKFYNNHLPLYKECEEAMQTMVDKIDFGWYDRFFGPKQNCEQNVFLGILIGGANYAVHNKKSAKGKDVEIVDAVMGCCSKRDGRIYYGPEYTLPIIIHEFNHSYCNPLNEEVWEKISDKATELY
;
A
#
# COMPACT_ATOMS: atom_id res chain seq x y z
N MET A 1 6.18 -20.84 0.62
CA MET A 1 4.92 -20.90 -0.15
C MET A 1 3.82 -21.68 0.58
N GLU A 2 4.06 -22.89 1.07
CA GLU A 2 3.02 -23.71 1.73
C GLU A 2 2.38 -23.03 2.97
N PHE A 3 3.19 -22.38 3.80
CA PHE A 3 2.67 -21.63 4.96
C PHE A 3 1.72 -20.50 4.55
N VAL A 4 2.08 -19.70 3.54
CA VAL A 4 1.22 -18.62 3.04
C VAL A 4 -0.09 -19.20 2.55
N ARG A 5 -0.04 -20.17 1.63
CA ARG A 5 -1.24 -20.78 1.04
C ARG A 5 -2.15 -21.48 2.04
N LYS A 6 -1.59 -22.24 3.00
CA LYS A 6 -2.40 -23.03 3.95
C LYS A 6 -2.84 -22.27 5.20
N LYS A 7 -2.09 -21.23 5.61
CA LYS A 7 -2.31 -20.57 6.90
C LYS A 7 -2.64 -19.10 6.81
N LEU A 8 -2.32 -18.44 5.70
CA LEU A 8 -2.58 -17.02 5.56
C LEU A 8 -3.68 -16.71 4.52
N GLU A 9 -3.62 -17.30 3.33
CA GLU A 9 -4.65 -17.07 2.30
C GLU A 9 -6.08 -17.33 2.76
N PRO A 10 -6.40 -18.43 3.51
CA PRO A 10 -7.74 -18.67 4.00
C PRO A 10 -8.28 -17.59 4.96
N HIS A 11 -7.41 -16.74 5.49
CA HIS A 11 -7.73 -15.64 6.39
C HIS A 11 -7.59 -14.26 5.71
N GLY A 12 -7.57 -14.22 4.38
CA GLY A 12 -7.55 -12.96 3.63
C GLY A 12 -6.16 -12.38 3.37
N PHE A 13 -5.10 -13.21 3.42
CA PHE A 13 -3.76 -12.79 2.97
C PHE A 13 -3.67 -12.83 1.44
N SER A 14 -4.37 -11.91 0.80
CA SER A 14 -4.47 -11.81 -0.65
C SER A 14 -4.71 -10.35 -1.06
N TRP A 15 -4.63 -10.05 -2.33
CA TRP A 15 -4.90 -8.74 -2.92
C TRP A 15 -4.03 -7.62 -2.30
N ASP A 16 -4.65 -6.68 -1.59
CA ASP A 16 -4.05 -5.53 -0.92
C ASP A 16 -3.21 -5.90 0.31
N PHE A 17 -3.57 -6.99 0.99
CA PHE A 17 -3.01 -7.28 2.30
C PHE A 17 -1.50 -7.59 2.31
N PRO A 18 -0.90 -8.27 1.32
CA PRO A 18 0.55 -8.38 1.23
C PRO A 18 1.26 -7.03 1.18
N MET A 19 0.65 -6.01 0.55
CA MET A 19 1.18 -4.64 0.51
C MET A 19 1.07 -3.97 1.88
N ALA A 20 -0.07 -4.13 2.56
CA ALA A 20 -0.25 -3.66 3.93
C ALA A 20 0.79 -4.27 4.88
N VAL A 21 1.07 -5.57 4.76
CA VAL A 21 2.13 -6.25 5.53
C VAL A 21 3.51 -5.70 5.20
N ALA A 22 3.83 -5.55 3.89
CA ALA A 22 5.12 -5.02 3.46
C ALA A 22 5.38 -3.60 4.00
N ARG A 23 4.35 -2.76 4.11
CA ARG A 23 4.47 -1.41 4.64
C ARG A 23 4.85 -1.35 6.12
N ARG A 24 4.67 -2.44 6.86
CA ARG A 24 5.03 -2.55 8.28
C ARG A 24 6.49 -2.87 8.54
N PHE A 25 7.25 -3.20 7.50
CA PHE A 25 8.64 -3.60 7.62
C PHE A 25 9.58 -2.62 6.93
N SER A 26 10.83 -2.65 7.38
CA SER A 26 11.96 -1.96 6.73
C SER A 26 13.15 -2.89 6.69
N ILE A 27 14.05 -2.66 5.75
CA ILE A 27 15.32 -3.36 5.68
C ILE A 27 16.39 -2.45 6.29
N VAL A 28 16.98 -2.87 7.41
CA VAL A 28 18.03 -2.14 8.11
C VAL A 28 19.20 -3.09 8.33
N ASN A 29 20.37 -2.74 7.81
CA ASN A 29 21.58 -3.57 7.92
C ASN A 29 21.34 -5.03 7.52
N SER A 30 20.71 -5.25 6.36
CA SER A 30 20.35 -6.57 5.82
C SER A 30 19.39 -7.39 6.69
N LYS A 31 18.70 -6.75 7.62
CA LYS A 31 17.66 -7.36 8.43
C LYS A 31 16.31 -6.72 8.15
N ILE A 32 15.29 -7.56 8.06
CA ILE A 32 13.91 -7.08 7.95
C ILE A 32 13.39 -6.86 9.37
N VAL A 33 13.00 -5.63 9.67
CA VAL A 33 12.59 -5.21 11.01
C VAL A 33 11.22 -4.51 10.95
N TYR A 34 10.48 -4.57 12.04
CA TYR A 34 9.25 -3.80 12.16
C TYR A 34 9.55 -2.29 12.20
N LYS A 35 8.73 -1.52 11.52
CA LYS A 35 8.67 -0.07 11.70
C LYS A 35 8.04 0.22 13.06
N LYS A 36 8.79 0.88 13.93
CA LYS A 36 8.39 1.11 15.33
C LYS A 36 7.33 2.18 15.50
N ASP A 37 7.20 3.06 14.54
CA ASP A 37 6.31 4.21 14.53
C ASP A 37 4.89 3.89 14.05
N LEU A 38 4.68 2.76 13.37
CA LEU A 38 3.36 2.38 12.91
C LEU A 38 2.49 1.84 14.05
N VAL A 39 1.27 2.36 14.14
CA VAL A 39 0.27 1.88 15.10
C VAL A 39 -0.27 0.54 14.62
N ALA A 40 0.06 -0.52 15.34
CA ALA A 40 -0.22 -1.89 14.94
C ALA A 40 -1.72 -2.25 14.95
N GLU A 41 -2.52 -1.52 15.70
CA GLU A 41 -3.93 -1.81 15.95
C GLU A 41 -4.87 -1.00 15.05
N TYR A 42 -4.29 -0.23 14.13
CA TYR A 42 -5.06 0.52 13.18
C TYR A 42 -5.53 -0.41 12.05
N SER A 43 -6.81 -0.35 11.73
CA SER A 43 -7.47 -1.18 10.73
C SER A 43 -7.64 -2.66 11.10
N ASP A 44 -8.29 -3.40 10.22
CA ASP A 44 -8.56 -4.84 10.32
C ASP A 44 -7.31 -5.74 10.18
N TYR A 45 -6.12 -5.17 10.30
CA TYR A 45 -4.87 -5.87 10.06
C TYR A 45 -4.78 -7.17 10.84
N TYR A 46 -5.02 -7.13 12.14
CA TYR A 46 -4.95 -8.33 12.98
C TYR A 46 -6.19 -9.24 12.92
N LYS A 47 -7.23 -8.83 12.22
CA LYS A 47 -8.31 -9.76 11.82
C LYS A 47 -7.85 -10.68 10.68
N ARG A 48 -6.96 -10.18 9.80
CA ARG A 48 -6.46 -10.90 8.62
C ARG A 48 -5.16 -11.69 8.89
N ILE A 49 -4.36 -11.33 9.90
CA ILE A 49 -3.15 -12.06 10.32
C ILE A 49 -2.95 -11.96 11.82
N SER A 50 -2.85 -13.11 12.50
CA SER A 50 -2.51 -13.10 13.92
C SER A 50 -1.06 -12.66 14.14
N LYS A 51 -0.75 -12.09 15.31
CA LYS A 51 0.63 -11.71 15.70
C LYS A 51 1.62 -12.87 15.59
N ALA A 52 1.17 -14.09 15.89
CA ALA A 52 2.00 -15.30 15.75
C ALA A 52 2.32 -15.62 14.28
N ASN A 53 1.32 -15.52 13.40
CA ASN A 53 1.50 -15.74 11.97
C ASN A 53 2.34 -14.63 11.32
N GLU A 54 2.15 -13.38 11.72
CA GLU A 54 2.97 -12.25 11.27
C GLU A 54 4.45 -12.48 11.62
N LYS A 55 4.74 -12.87 12.87
CA LYS A 55 6.10 -13.19 13.30
C LYS A 55 6.73 -14.33 12.49
N LYS A 56 5.94 -15.38 12.22
CA LYS A 56 6.38 -16.49 11.37
C LYS A 56 6.61 -16.05 9.93
N PHE A 57 5.72 -15.23 9.38
CA PHE A 57 5.86 -14.68 8.05
C PHE A 57 7.14 -13.84 7.92
N LEU A 58 7.42 -12.96 8.90
CA LEU A 58 8.63 -12.16 8.94
C LEU A 58 9.90 -13.03 8.95
N ALA A 59 9.91 -14.10 9.74
CA ALA A 59 11.06 -15.03 9.75
C ALA A 59 11.28 -15.71 8.39
N LEU A 60 10.19 -16.11 7.71
CA LEU A 60 10.27 -16.69 6.37
C LEU A 60 10.69 -15.65 5.32
N LEU A 61 10.22 -14.42 5.44
CA LEU A 61 10.63 -13.32 4.57
C LEU A 61 12.11 -12.98 4.74
N GLN A 62 12.61 -12.97 5.98
CA GLN A 62 14.04 -12.79 6.26
C GLN A 62 14.88 -13.91 5.63
N LYS A 63 14.42 -15.17 5.74
CA LYS A 63 15.09 -16.30 5.09
C LYS A 63 15.08 -16.14 3.56
N PHE A 64 13.94 -15.79 2.96
CA PHE A 64 13.83 -15.54 1.53
C PHE A 64 14.78 -14.42 1.08
N TYR A 65 14.83 -13.32 1.81
CA TYR A 65 15.73 -12.20 1.52
C TYR A 65 17.20 -12.64 1.46
N ALA A 66 17.62 -13.46 2.43
CA ALA A 66 18.99 -13.97 2.49
C ALA A 66 19.27 -15.01 1.38
N ASP A 67 18.41 -16.01 1.22
CA ASP A 67 18.59 -17.13 0.27
C ASP A 67 18.57 -16.64 -1.19
N SER A 68 17.68 -15.70 -1.51
CA SER A 68 17.56 -15.13 -2.85
C SER A 68 18.64 -14.09 -3.17
N ARG A 69 19.45 -13.70 -2.20
CA ARG A 69 20.38 -12.58 -2.32
C ARG A 69 19.70 -11.31 -2.81
N PHE A 70 18.50 -11.05 -2.31
CA PHE A 70 17.63 -9.97 -2.79
C PHE A 70 18.32 -8.60 -2.82
N GLN A 71 19.16 -8.29 -1.83
CA GLN A 71 19.93 -7.03 -1.83
C GLN A 71 20.81 -6.89 -3.07
N LYS A 72 21.47 -7.97 -3.49
CA LYS A 72 22.31 -7.95 -4.70
C LYS A 72 21.45 -7.75 -5.95
N PHE A 73 20.32 -8.45 -6.02
CA PHE A 73 19.35 -8.28 -7.11
C PHE A 73 18.89 -6.82 -7.18
N TYR A 74 18.43 -6.26 -6.08
CA TYR A 74 17.95 -4.89 -5.99
C TYR A 74 19.03 -3.89 -6.43
N ASN A 75 20.25 -4.00 -5.88
CA ASN A 75 21.36 -3.12 -6.23
C ASN A 75 21.73 -3.17 -7.72
N ASN A 76 21.68 -4.34 -8.33
CA ASN A 76 21.95 -4.50 -9.76
C ASN A 76 20.86 -3.90 -10.65
N HIS A 77 19.66 -3.64 -10.11
CA HIS A 77 18.53 -3.06 -10.84
C HIS A 77 18.18 -1.63 -10.38
N LEU A 78 19.01 -1.00 -9.56
CA LEU A 78 18.80 0.38 -9.12
C LEU A 78 18.52 1.37 -10.25
N PRO A 79 19.19 1.29 -11.44
CA PRO A 79 18.86 2.20 -12.53
C PRO A 79 17.42 2.07 -13.00
N LEU A 80 16.88 0.84 -13.07
CA LEU A 80 15.48 0.59 -13.42
C LEU A 80 14.51 1.17 -12.37
N TYR A 81 14.81 0.99 -11.09
CA TYR A 81 13.98 1.56 -10.01
C TYR A 81 13.96 3.09 -10.08
N LYS A 82 15.11 3.74 -10.31
CA LYS A 82 15.19 5.18 -10.48
C LYS A 82 14.43 5.67 -11.71
N GLU A 83 14.55 4.99 -12.84
CA GLU A 83 13.78 5.32 -14.04
C GLU A 83 12.26 5.27 -13.76
N CYS A 84 11.81 4.26 -13.01
CA CYS A 84 10.41 4.14 -12.60
C CYS A 84 10.00 5.30 -11.66
N GLU A 85 10.83 5.63 -10.69
CA GLU A 85 10.57 6.72 -9.74
C GLU A 85 10.46 8.07 -10.46
N GLU A 86 11.40 8.38 -11.35
CA GLU A 86 11.40 9.61 -12.14
C GLU A 86 10.15 9.70 -13.04
N ALA A 87 9.81 8.61 -13.73
CA ALA A 87 8.62 8.56 -14.57
C ALA A 87 7.32 8.73 -13.76
N MET A 88 7.22 8.09 -12.58
CA MET A 88 6.07 8.23 -11.70
C MET A 88 5.99 9.62 -11.07
N GLN A 89 7.13 10.23 -10.70
CA GLN A 89 7.15 11.58 -10.15
C GLN A 89 6.49 12.58 -11.11
N THR A 90 6.74 12.44 -12.41
CA THR A 90 6.09 13.31 -13.42
C THR A 90 4.57 13.16 -13.46
N MET A 91 4.03 12.05 -12.96
CA MET A 91 2.58 11.85 -12.82
C MET A 91 2.09 12.47 -11.52
N VAL A 92 2.79 12.22 -10.41
CA VAL A 92 2.44 12.76 -9.09
C VAL A 92 2.42 14.29 -9.10
N ASP A 93 3.36 14.92 -9.79
CA ASP A 93 3.45 16.38 -9.93
C ASP A 93 2.24 17.02 -10.64
N LYS A 94 1.42 16.22 -11.34
CA LYS A 94 0.19 16.68 -11.99
C LYS A 94 -1.05 16.59 -11.10
N ILE A 95 -0.93 15.98 -9.93
CA ILE A 95 -2.06 15.79 -9.02
C ILE A 95 -2.25 17.06 -8.18
N ASP A 96 -3.44 17.64 -8.25
CA ASP A 96 -3.84 18.71 -7.33
C ASP A 96 -4.29 18.10 -5.98
N PHE A 97 -3.31 17.87 -5.10
CA PHE A 97 -3.62 17.37 -3.76
C PHE A 97 -4.51 18.32 -2.94
N GLY A 98 -4.47 19.63 -3.21
CA GLY A 98 -5.38 20.59 -2.58
C GLY A 98 -6.85 20.39 -2.94
N TRP A 99 -7.12 19.66 -4.03
CA TRP A 99 -8.50 19.28 -4.38
C TRP A 99 -9.13 18.38 -3.29
N TYR A 100 -8.35 17.49 -2.68
CA TYR A 100 -8.84 16.62 -1.60
C TYR A 100 -9.32 17.44 -0.40
N ASP A 101 -8.55 18.45 0.00
CA ASP A 101 -8.93 19.33 1.10
C ASP A 101 -10.17 20.16 0.77
N ARG A 102 -10.30 20.60 -0.48
CA ARG A 102 -11.48 21.38 -0.92
C ARG A 102 -12.74 20.54 -1.03
N PHE A 103 -12.61 19.26 -1.41
CA PHE A 103 -13.76 18.39 -1.64
C PHE A 103 -14.19 17.63 -0.38
N PHE A 104 -13.25 17.02 0.32
CA PHE A 104 -13.53 16.20 1.51
C PHE A 104 -13.37 16.97 2.83
N GLY A 105 -12.90 18.20 2.79
CA GLY A 105 -12.48 18.95 3.95
C GLY A 105 -11.01 18.68 4.33
N PRO A 106 -10.37 19.63 5.02
CA PRO A 106 -8.96 19.51 5.37
C PRO A 106 -8.73 18.36 6.34
N LYS A 107 -7.89 17.42 5.93
CA LYS A 107 -7.48 16.28 6.75
C LYS A 107 -6.20 16.64 7.49
N GLN A 108 -6.30 16.94 8.77
CA GLN A 108 -5.13 17.27 9.59
C GLN A 108 -4.27 16.02 9.81
N ASN A 109 -2.95 16.19 9.75
CA ASN A 109 -1.98 15.13 9.97
C ASN A 109 -2.18 13.90 9.05
N CYS A 110 -2.25 14.13 7.75
CA CYS A 110 -2.29 13.08 6.73
C CYS A 110 -1.04 13.12 5.86
N GLU A 111 -0.40 11.99 5.66
CA GLU A 111 0.67 11.80 4.68
C GLU A 111 0.14 10.96 3.52
N GLN A 112 0.30 11.45 2.31
CA GLN A 112 -0.05 10.74 1.08
C GLN A 112 1.24 10.32 0.37
N ASN A 113 1.38 9.03 0.06
CA ASN A 113 2.56 8.50 -0.59
C ASN A 113 2.19 7.65 -1.79
N VAL A 114 3.02 7.67 -2.82
CA VAL A 114 2.97 6.73 -3.93
C VAL A 114 4.15 5.78 -3.84
N PHE A 115 3.88 4.49 -3.80
CA PHE A 115 4.89 3.43 -3.80
C PHE A 115 4.86 2.64 -5.09
N LEU A 116 6.03 2.33 -5.60
CA LEU A 116 6.19 1.54 -6.81
C LEU A 116 6.36 0.07 -6.47
N GLY A 117 5.36 -0.73 -6.84
CA GLY A 117 5.40 -2.18 -6.75
C GLY A 117 5.75 -2.81 -8.09
N ILE A 118 6.92 -2.53 -8.65
CA ILE A 118 7.26 -2.97 -10.01
C ILE A 118 7.31 -4.49 -10.21
N LEU A 119 7.21 -5.26 -9.12
CA LEU A 119 7.15 -6.73 -9.16
C LEU A 119 5.74 -7.29 -8.88
N ILE A 120 4.73 -6.44 -8.71
CA ILE A 120 3.35 -6.89 -8.44
C ILE A 120 2.47 -6.97 -9.69
N GLY A 121 3.05 -6.77 -10.87
CA GLY A 121 2.31 -6.74 -12.13
C GLY A 121 1.47 -5.46 -12.28
N GLY A 122 0.33 -5.56 -12.97
CA GLY A 122 -0.56 -4.42 -13.21
C GLY A 122 -1.54 -4.10 -12.09
N ALA A 123 -1.41 -4.73 -10.93
CA ALA A 123 -2.30 -4.49 -9.81
C ALA A 123 -1.92 -3.21 -9.06
N ASN A 124 -2.93 -2.50 -8.54
CA ASN A 124 -2.75 -1.30 -7.73
C ASN A 124 -3.55 -1.47 -6.44
N TYR A 125 -3.11 -0.84 -5.37
CA TYR A 125 -3.71 -1.02 -4.06
C TYR A 125 -3.63 0.25 -3.22
N ALA A 126 -4.71 0.56 -2.52
CA ALA A 126 -4.69 1.50 -1.41
C ALA A 126 -4.23 0.77 -0.13
N VAL A 127 -3.30 1.37 0.58
CA VAL A 127 -2.88 0.88 1.91
C VAL A 127 -3.00 2.02 2.90
N HIS A 128 -3.80 1.81 3.93
CA HIS A 128 -4.03 2.79 4.97
C HIS A 128 -3.34 2.35 6.26
N ASN A 129 -2.52 3.21 6.81
CA ASN A 129 -1.82 3.01 8.05
C ASN A 129 -1.93 4.26 8.95
N LYS A 130 -1.45 4.12 10.17
CA LYS A 130 -1.36 5.21 11.12
C LYS A 130 -0.01 5.14 11.82
N LYS A 131 0.65 6.26 11.99
CA LYS A 131 1.85 6.36 12.82
C LYS A 131 1.63 7.34 13.96
N SER A 132 2.30 7.07 15.08
CA SER A 132 2.35 8.02 16.18
C SER A 132 3.69 8.77 16.15
N ALA A 133 3.62 10.08 15.99
CA ALA A 133 4.79 10.94 15.93
C ALA A 133 4.62 12.12 16.88
N LYS A 134 5.52 12.27 17.83
CA LYS A 134 5.52 13.39 18.81
C LYS A 134 4.20 13.58 19.54
N GLY A 135 3.54 12.47 19.92
CA GLY A 135 2.25 12.49 20.63
C GLY A 135 1.04 12.83 19.76
N LYS A 136 1.21 12.89 18.45
CA LYS A 136 0.13 13.07 17.48
C LYS A 136 0.06 11.85 16.58
N ASP A 137 -1.16 11.46 16.27
CA ASP A 137 -1.40 10.43 15.27
C ASP A 137 -1.42 11.06 13.88
N VAL A 138 -0.71 10.43 12.97
CA VAL A 138 -0.64 10.82 11.56
C VAL A 138 -1.21 9.67 10.74
N GLU A 139 -2.23 9.94 9.95
CA GLU A 139 -2.73 9.00 8.96
C GLU A 139 -1.75 8.90 7.80
N ILE A 140 -1.53 7.68 7.32
CA ILE A 140 -0.68 7.41 6.16
C ILE A 140 -1.54 6.74 5.11
N VAL A 141 -1.66 7.39 3.99
CA VAL A 141 -2.39 6.90 2.82
C VAL A 141 -1.38 6.59 1.72
N ASP A 142 -1.23 5.33 1.44
CA ASP A 142 -0.28 4.84 0.44
C ASP A 142 -1.04 4.32 -0.79
N ALA A 143 -0.77 4.89 -1.96
CA ALA A 143 -1.11 4.29 -3.24
C ALA A 143 0.07 3.41 -3.71
N VAL A 144 -0.13 2.10 -3.73
CA VAL A 144 0.88 1.16 -4.23
C VAL A 144 0.59 0.87 -5.69
N MET A 145 1.42 1.39 -6.57
CA MET A 145 1.25 1.34 -8.00
C MET A 145 2.03 0.18 -8.61
N GLY A 146 1.34 -0.61 -9.40
CA GLY A 146 1.92 -1.75 -10.10
C GLY A 146 2.78 -1.38 -11.30
N CYS A 147 3.15 -2.41 -12.06
CA CYS A 147 4.06 -2.27 -13.16
C CYS A 147 3.48 -1.41 -14.29
N CYS A 148 4.35 -0.61 -14.84
CA CYS A 148 4.13 0.27 -15.96
C CYS A 148 4.21 -0.46 -17.32
N SER A 149 3.81 0.26 -18.35
CA SER A 149 4.10 -0.07 -19.73
C SER A 149 5.53 0.36 -20.10
N LYS A 150 6.03 -0.14 -21.21
CA LYS A 150 7.23 0.39 -21.87
C LYS A 150 6.81 1.10 -23.18
N ARG A 151 7.40 2.27 -23.42
CA ARG A 151 7.31 2.96 -24.70
C ARG A 151 8.73 3.26 -25.16
N ASP A 152 9.07 2.85 -26.38
CA ASP A 152 10.39 3.01 -26.98
C ASP A 152 11.55 2.48 -26.09
N GLY A 153 11.28 1.33 -25.43
CA GLY A 153 12.25 0.66 -24.56
C GLY A 153 12.41 1.27 -23.17
N ARG A 154 11.71 2.39 -22.87
CA ARG A 154 11.74 3.07 -21.58
C ARG A 154 10.49 2.80 -20.76
N ILE A 155 10.61 2.91 -19.46
CA ILE A 155 9.46 2.87 -18.55
C ILE A 155 8.53 4.04 -18.86
N TYR A 156 7.24 3.74 -18.98
CA TYR A 156 6.23 4.72 -19.30
C TYR A 156 4.99 4.54 -18.41
N TYR A 157 4.60 5.63 -17.78
CA TYR A 157 3.31 5.75 -17.10
C TYR A 157 2.43 6.70 -17.93
N GLY A 158 1.46 6.14 -18.63
CA GLY A 158 0.50 6.92 -19.43
C GLY A 158 -0.39 7.77 -18.52
N PRO A 159 -0.38 9.10 -18.66
CA PRO A 159 -1.17 9.96 -17.78
C PRO A 159 -2.67 9.65 -17.83
N GLU A 160 -3.18 9.25 -18.98
CA GLU A 160 -4.58 8.87 -19.20
C GLU A 160 -5.05 7.66 -18.38
N TYR A 161 -4.12 6.80 -17.97
CA TYR A 161 -4.40 5.62 -17.16
C TYR A 161 -3.87 5.78 -15.73
N THR A 162 -2.65 6.30 -15.57
CA THR A 162 -1.94 6.33 -14.29
C THR A 162 -2.57 7.33 -13.32
N LEU A 163 -2.90 8.54 -13.78
CA LEU A 163 -3.48 9.57 -12.92
C LEU A 163 -4.83 9.17 -12.33
N PRO A 164 -5.81 8.67 -13.12
CA PRO A 164 -7.07 8.20 -12.56
C PRO A 164 -6.89 7.07 -11.54
N ILE A 165 -5.91 6.18 -11.76
CA ILE A 165 -5.66 5.06 -10.84
C ILE A 165 -5.05 5.58 -9.53
N ILE A 166 -4.05 6.46 -9.56
CA ILE A 166 -3.49 7.04 -8.32
C ILE A 166 -4.59 7.75 -7.52
N ILE A 167 -5.43 8.54 -8.19
CA ILE A 167 -6.56 9.24 -7.56
C ILE A 167 -7.56 8.23 -6.98
N HIS A 168 -7.85 7.15 -7.71
CA HIS A 168 -8.72 6.07 -7.25
C HIS A 168 -8.19 5.43 -5.96
N GLU A 169 -6.91 5.09 -5.91
CA GLU A 169 -6.31 4.48 -4.72
C GLU A 169 -6.33 5.44 -3.51
N PHE A 170 -6.06 6.73 -3.72
CA PHE A 170 -6.20 7.71 -2.66
C PHE A 170 -7.65 7.87 -2.20
N ASN A 171 -8.61 7.85 -3.14
CA ASN A 171 -10.03 7.97 -2.81
C ASN A 171 -10.53 6.86 -1.88
N HIS A 172 -9.97 5.65 -1.94
CA HIS A 172 -10.32 4.59 -1.00
C HIS A 172 -10.20 5.05 0.46
N SER A 173 -9.18 5.84 0.79
CA SER A 173 -8.95 6.32 2.15
C SER A 173 -9.91 7.42 2.60
N TYR A 174 -10.55 8.10 1.66
CA TYR A 174 -11.55 9.12 1.95
C TYR A 174 -12.98 8.56 1.86
N CYS A 175 -13.24 7.77 0.82
CA CYS A 175 -14.59 7.29 0.53
C CYS A 175 -14.99 6.05 1.36
N ASN A 176 -14.06 5.12 1.62
CA ASN A 176 -14.42 3.89 2.33
C ASN A 176 -14.98 4.17 3.74
N PRO A 177 -14.37 5.01 4.59
CA PRO A 177 -14.96 5.34 5.89
C PRO A 177 -16.33 6.01 5.79
N LEU A 178 -16.53 6.88 4.79
CA LEU A 178 -17.83 7.52 4.54
C LEU A 178 -18.87 6.49 4.07
N ASN A 179 -18.49 5.59 3.19
CA ASN A 179 -19.37 4.52 2.71
C ASN A 179 -19.79 3.59 3.85
N GLU A 180 -18.87 3.22 4.74
CA GLU A 180 -19.18 2.40 5.92
C GLU A 180 -20.20 3.11 6.82
N GLU A 181 -19.97 4.37 7.14
CA GLU A 181 -20.91 5.17 7.96
C GLU A 181 -22.30 5.31 7.31
N VAL A 182 -22.34 5.57 6.01
CA VAL A 182 -23.61 5.66 5.26
C VAL A 182 -24.30 4.32 5.18
N TRP A 183 -23.54 3.24 4.91
CA TRP A 183 -24.09 1.89 4.80
C TRP A 183 -24.75 1.42 6.10
N GLU A 184 -24.16 1.69 7.24
CA GLU A 184 -24.77 1.41 8.54
C GLU A 184 -26.15 2.08 8.72
N LYS A 185 -26.34 3.25 8.10
CA LYS A 185 -27.59 4.03 8.19
C LYS A 185 -28.66 3.61 7.17
N ILE A 186 -28.26 3.04 6.05
CA ILE A 186 -29.17 2.77 4.93
C ILE A 186 -29.28 1.31 4.53
N SER A 187 -28.48 0.41 5.13
CA SER A 187 -28.41 -1.00 4.72
C SER A 187 -29.76 -1.70 4.72
N ASP A 188 -30.58 -1.46 5.75
CA ASP A 188 -31.92 -2.07 5.86
C ASP A 188 -32.82 -1.61 4.70
N LYS A 189 -32.82 -0.31 4.40
CA LYS A 189 -33.60 0.25 3.29
C LYS A 189 -33.06 -0.16 1.92
N ALA A 190 -31.74 -0.30 1.80
CA ALA A 190 -31.12 -0.76 0.55
C ALA A 190 -31.48 -2.23 0.29
N THR A 191 -31.55 -3.07 1.33
CA THR A 191 -31.94 -4.49 1.23
C THR A 191 -33.40 -4.66 0.83
N GLU A 192 -34.28 -3.72 1.17
CA GLU A 192 -35.69 -3.72 0.76
C GLU A 192 -35.89 -3.39 -0.74
N LEU A 193 -34.89 -2.78 -1.38
CA LEU A 193 -34.97 -2.32 -2.77
C LEU A 193 -34.36 -3.31 -3.78
N TYR A 194 -33.67 -4.32 -3.33
CA TYR A 194 -32.99 -5.35 -4.13
C TYR A 194 -33.42 -6.76 -3.68
#